data_3330bc3f2a6cf1500bcbc5c1fb802ede
#
_entry.id   3330bc3f2a6cf1500bcbc5c1fb802ede
#
_cell.length_a   1.000
_cell.length_b   1.000
_cell.length_c   1.000
_cell.angle_alpha   90.00
_cell.angle_beta   90.00
_cell.angle_gamma   90.00
#
_symmetry.space_group_name_H-M   'P 1'
#
loop_
_entity.id
_entity.type
_entity.pdbx_description
1 polymer ?
#
loop_
_entity_poly.entity_id
_entity_poly.type
_entity_poly.pdbx_seq_one_letter_code
_entity_poly.pdbx_strand_id
1 'polypeptide(L)'
;MILKITKFKSVKSTNDKAIELIQKLNHVSGLVVSNTQSKGRGTMGKKWISKKGNIFISIFYKVNFTNLKIESFLKINANIIKKILNSYTKKNITIKKPNDLLIENKKICGILQEVIEQNNEKFLITGIGINTLTAPHNNKFISTCLSKHTKKNIKNFEFIRKVKNIYEKLINDLDHNNFTYVKKKYI
;
A
#
# COMPACT_ATOMS: atom_id res chain seq x y z
N MET A 1 1.28 17.51 -6.09
CA MET A 1 2.55 16.69 -6.21
C MET A 1 2.33 15.54 -7.19
N ILE A 2 3.35 15.17 -8.00
CA ILE A 2 3.30 14.03 -8.96
C ILE A 2 4.22 12.92 -8.46
N LEU A 3 3.67 11.72 -8.24
CA LEU A 3 4.45 10.55 -7.82
C LEU A 3 5.14 9.89 -9.03
N LYS A 4 6.47 9.87 -9.03
CA LYS A 4 7.25 9.12 -10.02
C LYS A 4 7.16 7.62 -9.72
N ILE A 5 6.80 6.81 -10.74
CA ILE A 5 6.77 5.35 -10.61
C ILE A 5 8.15 4.79 -10.96
N THR A 6 8.78 4.08 -10.02
CA THR A 6 10.01 3.33 -10.24
C THR A 6 9.71 1.83 -10.21
N LYS A 7 9.95 1.14 -11.35
CA LYS A 7 9.61 -0.28 -11.52
C LYS A 7 10.85 -1.17 -11.46
N PHE A 8 10.71 -2.31 -10.79
CA PHE A 8 11.75 -3.33 -10.66
C PHE A 8 11.23 -4.71 -11.06
N LYS A 9 12.08 -5.54 -11.64
CA LYS A 9 11.78 -6.97 -11.87
C LYS A 9 11.69 -7.71 -10.54
N SER A 10 12.64 -7.46 -9.63
CA SER A 10 12.67 -8.03 -8.29
C SER A 10 13.41 -7.11 -7.33
N VAL A 11 12.97 -7.10 -6.07
CA VAL A 11 13.65 -6.39 -4.97
C VAL A 11 13.65 -7.28 -3.72
N LYS A 12 14.45 -6.95 -2.71
CA LYS A 12 14.32 -7.58 -1.38
C LYS A 12 12.93 -7.26 -0.80
N SER A 13 12.61 -5.99 -0.68
CA SER A 13 11.32 -5.47 -0.25
C SER A 13 11.07 -4.12 -0.95
N THR A 14 9.83 -3.83 -1.34
CA THR A 14 9.49 -2.52 -1.92
C THR A 14 9.63 -1.39 -0.90
N ASN A 15 9.37 -1.64 0.41
CA ASN A 15 9.62 -0.65 1.46
C ASN A 15 11.13 -0.39 1.62
N ASP A 16 11.98 -1.42 1.64
CA ASP A 16 13.43 -1.24 1.74
C ASP A 16 13.95 -0.43 0.55
N LYS A 17 13.39 -0.66 -0.65
CA LYS A 17 13.75 0.11 -1.84
C LYS A 17 13.27 1.55 -1.77
N ALA A 18 12.11 1.82 -1.19
CA ALA A 18 11.64 3.18 -0.91
C ALA A 18 12.57 3.90 0.08
N ILE A 19 12.99 3.23 1.16
CA ILE A 19 13.97 3.75 2.12
C ILE A 19 15.29 4.11 1.41
N GLU A 20 15.79 3.22 0.57
CA GLU A 20 17.01 3.47 -0.21
C GLU A 20 16.89 4.71 -1.12
N LEU A 21 15.75 4.88 -1.80
CA LEU A 21 15.51 6.05 -2.65
C LEU A 21 15.49 7.36 -1.85
N ILE A 22 14.91 7.35 -0.65
CA ILE A 22 14.91 8.50 0.25
C ILE A 22 16.34 8.80 0.71
N GLN A 23 17.03 7.81 1.30
CA GLN A 23 18.30 8.02 2.00
C GLN A 23 19.48 8.24 1.08
N LYS A 24 19.54 7.52 -0.06
CA LYS A 24 20.70 7.58 -0.96
C LYS A 24 20.52 8.51 -2.14
N LEU A 25 19.28 8.70 -2.61
CA LEU A 25 18.98 9.47 -3.81
C LEU A 25 18.16 10.74 -3.51
N ASN A 26 17.94 11.05 -2.24
CA ASN A 26 17.21 12.24 -1.76
C ASN A 26 15.82 12.43 -2.43
N HIS A 27 15.14 11.32 -2.76
CA HIS A 27 13.78 11.40 -3.29
C HIS A 27 12.81 11.83 -2.19
N VAL A 28 12.04 12.88 -2.41
CA VAL A 28 11.05 13.40 -1.45
C VAL A 28 9.70 12.69 -1.53
N SER A 29 9.41 12.03 -2.65
CA SER A 29 8.20 11.22 -2.84
C SER A 29 8.36 10.25 -4.00
N GLY A 30 7.55 9.20 -4.02
CA GLY A 30 7.54 8.24 -5.13
C GLY A 30 6.66 7.03 -4.90
N LEU A 31 6.59 6.20 -5.92
CA LEU A 31 5.88 4.92 -5.94
C LEU A 31 6.82 3.83 -6.48
N VAL A 32 7.29 2.96 -5.60
CA VAL A 32 8.06 1.76 -5.95
C VAL A 32 7.11 0.64 -6.33
N VAL A 33 7.38 -0.03 -7.44
CA VAL A 33 6.62 -1.21 -7.91
C VAL A 33 7.60 -2.35 -8.17
N SER A 34 7.29 -3.56 -7.72
CA SER A 34 8.07 -4.73 -8.07
C SER A 34 7.19 -5.91 -8.49
N ASN A 35 7.69 -6.73 -9.43
CA ASN A 35 6.97 -7.94 -9.85
C ASN A 35 7.09 -9.06 -8.79
N THR A 36 8.17 -9.07 -8.00
CA THR A 36 8.42 -10.04 -6.93
C THR A 36 9.23 -9.41 -5.81
N GLN A 37 9.15 -10.00 -4.60
CA GLN A 37 10.01 -9.64 -3.47
C GLN A 37 10.63 -10.91 -2.91
N SER A 38 11.96 -10.92 -2.70
CA SER A 38 12.67 -12.07 -2.12
C SER A 38 12.59 -12.10 -0.59
N LYS A 39 12.45 -10.93 0.04
CA LYS A 39 12.33 -10.75 1.50
C LYS A 39 11.16 -9.82 1.82
N GLY A 40 9.97 -10.06 1.23
CA GLY A 40 8.78 -9.27 1.50
C GLY A 40 8.47 -9.22 3.01
N ARG A 41 8.19 -8.03 3.52
CA ARG A 41 7.95 -7.79 4.95
C ARG A 41 6.47 -7.55 5.24
N GLY A 42 6.01 -8.04 6.37
CA GLY A 42 4.74 -7.72 6.99
C GLY A 42 4.96 -7.12 8.38
N THR A 43 3.90 -6.82 9.09
CA THR A 43 3.96 -6.28 10.47
C THR A 43 4.55 -7.31 11.45
N MET A 44 5.19 -6.82 12.52
CA MET A 44 5.74 -7.63 13.62
C MET A 44 6.71 -8.73 13.14
N GLY A 45 7.59 -8.40 12.18
CA GLY A 45 8.59 -9.34 11.67
C GLY A 45 8.05 -10.47 10.78
N LYS A 46 6.73 -10.49 10.50
CA LYS A 46 6.13 -11.51 9.62
C LYS A 46 6.59 -11.32 8.18
N LYS A 47 6.73 -12.43 7.44
CA LYS A 47 7.05 -12.39 6.00
C LYS A 47 5.79 -12.18 5.18
N TRP A 48 5.89 -11.38 4.11
CA TRP A 48 4.90 -11.31 3.05
C TRP A 48 5.31 -12.20 1.88
N ILE A 49 4.48 -13.19 1.55
CA ILE A 49 4.76 -14.13 0.44
C ILE A 49 4.43 -13.44 -0.89
N SER A 50 5.46 -13.22 -1.70
CA SER A 50 5.36 -12.44 -2.94
C SER A 50 5.36 -13.34 -4.17
N LYS A 51 4.16 -13.80 -4.59
CA LYS A 51 4.00 -14.58 -5.82
C LYS A 51 3.85 -13.67 -7.04
N LYS A 52 4.58 -13.99 -8.12
CA LYS A 52 4.49 -13.27 -9.41
C LYS A 52 3.04 -13.15 -9.87
N GLY A 53 2.70 -12.01 -10.47
CA GLY A 53 1.35 -11.70 -10.94
C GLY A 53 0.51 -10.92 -9.93
N ASN A 54 0.93 -10.86 -8.67
CA ASN A 54 0.34 -10.04 -7.63
C ASN A 54 0.92 -8.61 -7.62
N ILE A 55 0.35 -7.71 -6.82
CA ILE A 55 0.82 -6.32 -6.68
C ILE A 55 1.65 -6.17 -5.42
N PHE A 56 2.86 -5.63 -5.57
CA PHE A 56 3.75 -5.23 -4.49
C PHE A 56 4.23 -3.82 -4.78
N ILE A 57 3.78 -2.88 -3.97
CA ILE A 57 4.09 -1.46 -4.12
C ILE A 57 4.42 -0.82 -2.78
N SER A 58 5.21 0.25 -2.81
CA SER A 58 5.41 1.13 -1.68
C SER A 58 5.32 2.57 -2.14
N ILE A 59 4.39 3.31 -1.54
CA ILE A 59 4.26 4.75 -1.72
C ILE A 59 5.03 5.40 -0.59
N PHE A 60 5.82 6.43 -0.89
CA PHE A 60 6.52 7.21 0.11
C PHE A 60 6.41 8.69 -0.20
N TYR A 61 6.31 9.49 0.84
CA TYR A 61 6.24 10.95 0.75
C TYR A 61 6.59 11.58 2.10
N LYS A 62 7.07 12.82 2.03
CA LYS A 62 7.33 13.64 3.21
C LYS A 62 6.03 13.99 3.91
N VAL A 63 6.05 13.95 5.24
CA VAL A 63 4.90 14.29 6.08
C VAL A 63 5.32 15.19 7.23
N ASN A 64 4.47 16.14 7.55
CA ASN A 64 4.63 16.98 8.74
C ASN A 64 3.75 16.43 9.87
N PHE A 65 4.38 15.80 10.88
CA PHE A 65 3.67 15.06 11.93
C PHE A 65 3.32 15.88 13.17
N THR A 66 3.37 17.21 13.13
CA THR A 66 3.18 18.02 14.35
C THR A 66 1.91 17.68 15.14
N ASN A 67 0.89 17.04 14.50
CA ASN A 67 -0.34 16.59 15.18
C ASN A 67 -0.95 15.31 14.57
N LEU A 68 -0.18 14.49 13.82
CA LEU A 68 -0.73 13.37 13.07
C LEU A 68 -0.43 12.02 13.74
N LYS A 69 -1.47 11.31 14.12
CA LYS A 69 -1.33 9.93 14.64
C LYS A 69 -1.13 8.95 13.49
N ILE A 70 -0.02 8.21 13.51
CA ILE A 70 0.31 7.14 12.53
C ILE A 70 -0.85 6.17 12.30
N GLU A 71 -1.61 5.84 13.35
CA GLU A 71 -2.79 4.98 13.28
C GLU A 71 -3.88 5.51 12.36
N SER A 72 -4.03 6.84 12.27
CA SER A 72 -5.01 7.44 11.36
C SER A 72 -4.64 7.22 9.89
N PHE A 73 -3.34 7.24 9.57
CA PHE A 73 -2.88 6.91 8.22
C PHE A 73 -3.12 5.45 7.86
N LEU A 74 -3.02 4.51 8.82
CA LEU A 74 -3.38 3.11 8.56
C LEU A 74 -4.84 2.98 8.15
N LYS A 75 -5.75 3.70 8.83
CA LYS A 75 -7.18 3.71 8.47
C LYS A 75 -7.41 4.32 7.09
N ILE A 76 -6.80 5.47 6.80
CA ILE A 76 -6.86 6.12 5.48
C ILE A 76 -6.38 5.16 4.39
N ASN A 77 -5.20 4.57 4.55
CA ASN A 77 -4.60 3.65 3.60
C ASN A 77 -5.49 2.42 3.36
N ALA A 78 -6.04 1.82 4.42
CA ALA A 78 -6.94 0.68 4.33
C ALA A 78 -8.23 1.02 3.56
N ASN A 79 -8.83 2.18 3.83
CA ASN A 79 -10.04 2.62 3.14
C ASN A 79 -9.80 2.95 1.67
N ILE A 80 -8.67 3.60 1.33
CA ILE A 80 -8.28 3.85 -0.07
C ILE A 80 -8.19 2.53 -0.83
N ILE A 81 -7.47 1.54 -0.30
CA ILE A 81 -7.29 0.25 -0.97
C ILE A 81 -8.61 -0.53 -1.02
N LYS A 82 -9.42 -0.50 0.05
CA LYS A 82 -10.77 -1.07 0.06
C LYS A 82 -11.64 -0.48 -1.06
N LYS A 83 -11.66 0.85 -1.21
CA LYS A 83 -12.41 1.55 -2.27
C LYS A 83 -11.97 1.11 -3.67
N ILE A 84 -10.67 0.98 -3.90
CA ILE A 84 -10.15 0.51 -5.18
C ILE A 84 -10.54 -0.94 -5.43
N LEU A 85 -10.38 -1.84 -4.46
CA LEU A 85 -10.76 -3.25 -4.58
C LEU A 85 -12.26 -3.42 -4.86
N ASN A 86 -13.12 -2.62 -4.20
CA ASN A 86 -14.57 -2.63 -4.44
C ASN A 86 -14.95 -2.27 -5.90
N SER A 87 -14.08 -1.56 -6.64
CA SER A 87 -14.32 -1.31 -8.07
C SER A 87 -14.13 -2.55 -8.96
N TYR A 88 -13.56 -3.62 -8.42
CA TYR A 88 -13.32 -4.86 -9.15
C TYR A 88 -14.27 -5.99 -8.77
N THR A 89 -14.79 -6.01 -7.55
CA THR A 89 -15.66 -7.08 -7.05
C THR A 89 -16.91 -6.53 -6.36
N LYS A 90 -18.02 -7.30 -6.43
CA LYS A 90 -19.25 -7.03 -5.64
C LYS A 90 -19.20 -7.64 -4.23
N LYS A 91 -18.18 -8.47 -3.93
CA LYS A 91 -18.01 -9.07 -2.61
C LYS A 91 -17.66 -8.00 -1.56
N ASN A 92 -18.21 -8.15 -0.37
CA ASN A 92 -17.89 -7.24 0.73
C ASN A 92 -16.42 -7.40 1.15
N ILE A 93 -15.72 -6.27 1.25
CA ILE A 93 -14.34 -6.20 1.73
C ILE A 93 -14.36 -5.63 3.14
N THR A 94 -13.87 -6.42 4.08
CA THR A 94 -13.75 -6.03 5.49
C THR A 94 -12.31 -5.65 5.83
N ILE A 95 -12.15 -4.72 6.76
CA ILE A 95 -10.85 -4.33 7.31
C ILE A 95 -10.65 -5.06 8.63
N LYS A 96 -9.70 -5.99 8.68
CA LYS A 96 -9.21 -6.59 9.92
C LYS A 96 -8.08 -5.72 10.45
N LYS A 97 -8.35 -5.04 11.55
CA LYS A 97 -7.36 -4.18 12.21
C LYS A 97 -6.09 -4.98 12.56
N PRO A 98 -4.93 -4.33 12.50
CA PRO A 98 -4.77 -2.91 12.11
C PRO A 98 -4.67 -2.68 10.59
N ASN A 99 -4.32 -3.68 9.77
CA ASN A 99 -3.72 -3.45 8.46
C ASN A 99 -4.06 -4.49 7.37
N ASP A 100 -5.01 -5.40 7.62
CA ASP A 100 -5.39 -6.44 6.66
C ASP A 100 -6.75 -6.17 6.02
N LEU A 101 -6.88 -6.45 4.73
CA LEU A 101 -8.16 -6.47 4.03
C LEU A 101 -8.55 -7.90 3.71
N LEU A 102 -9.81 -8.22 3.95
CA LEU A 102 -10.36 -9.56 3.79
C LEU A 102 -11.55 -9.57 2.83
N ILE A 103 -11.71 -10.68 2.11
CA ILE A 103 -12.94 -11.08 1.42
C ILE A 103 -13.35 -12.44 2.00
N GLU A 104 -14.60 -12.56 2.47
CA GLU A 104 -15.12 -13.80 3.05
C GLU A 104 -14.15 -14.35 4.13
N ASN A 105 -13.68 -13.47 5.03
CA ASN A 105 -12.70 -13.78 6.10
C ASN A 105 -11.34 -14.29 5.61
N LYS A 106 -11.03 -14.22 4.31
CA LYS A 106 -9.76 -14.63 3.72
C LYS A 106 -8.94 -13.41 3.32
N LYS A 107 -7.67 -13.38 3.70
CA LYS A 107 -6.80 -12.23 3.46
C LYS A 107 -6.51 -12.03 1.97
N ILE A 108 -6.81 -10.83 1.46
CA ILE A 108 -6.52 -10.41 0.08
C ILE A 108 -5.42 -9.36 0.01
N CYS A 109 -5.30 -8.52 1.04
CA CYS A 109 -4.32 -7.43 1.07
C CYS A 109 -3.72 -7.28 2.46
N GLY A 110 -2.45 -6.87 2.52
CA GLY A 110 -1.77 -6.43 3.73
C GLY A 110 -1.09 -5.08 3.48
N ILE A 111 -1.12 -4.22 4.50
CA ILE A 111 -0.51 -2.89 4.45
C ILE A 111 0.56 -2.82 5.54
N LEU A 112 1.79 -2.44 5.15
CA LEU A 112 2.90 -2.21 6.08
C LEU A 112 3.28 -0.74 6.03
N GLN A 113 3.08 -0.04 7.13
CA GLN A 113 3.39 1.37 7.25
C GLN A 113 4.63 1.56 8.11
N GLU A 114 5.57 2.37 7.63
CA GLU A 114 6.82 2.70 8.31
C GLU A 114 7.05 4.20 8.22
N VAL A 115 7.72 4.74 9.23
CA VAL A 115 8.18 6.13 9.25
C VAL A 115 9.68 6.11 9.41
N ILE A 116 10.35 6.89 8.60
CA ILE A 116 11.79 7.14 8.74
C ILE A 116 12.04 8.64 8.83
N GLU A 117 13.17 9.00 9.41
CA GLU A 117 13.67 10.37 9.44
C GLU A 117 14.92 10.47 8.59
N GLN A 118 15.00 11.50 7.76
CA GLN A 118 16.15 11.84 6.92
C GLN A 118 16.27 13.35 6.83
N ASN A 119 17.44 13.90 7.17
CA ASN A 119 17.73 15.35 7.14
C ASN A 119 16.68 16.18 7.91
N ASN A 120 16.32 15.75 9.13
CA ASN A 120 15.28 16.36 9.97
C ASN A 120 13.86 16.37 9.34
N GLU A 121 13.64 15.58 8.31
CA GLU A 121 12.35 15.43 7.64
C GLU A 121 11.81 14.02 7.85
N LYS A 122 10.51 13.91 8.12
CA LYS A 122 9.84 12.61 8.32
C LYS A 122 9.16 12.16 7.05
N PHE A 123 9.36 10.90 6.71
CA PHE A 123 8.78 10.25 5.54
C PHE A 123 7.88 9.12 5.98
N LEU A 124 6.65 9.12 5.47
CA LEU A 124 5.74 8.00 5.58
C LEU A 124 5.93 7.07 4.39
N ILE A 125 6.16 5.79 4.67
CA ILE A 125 6.27 4.73 3.68
C ILE A 125 5.10 3.77 3.88
N THR A 126 4.29 3.57 2.84
CA THR A 126 3.14 2.68 2.87
C THR A 126 3.34 1.54 1.88
N GLY A 127 3.77 0.39 2.39
CA GLY A 127 3.87 -0.85 1.62
C GLY A 127 2.51 -1.52 1.49
N ILE A 128 2.15 -1.93 0.28
CA ILE A 128 0.87 -2.56 -0.03
C ILE A 128 1.13 -3.82 -0.84
N GLY A 129 0.76 -4.97 -0.27
CA GLY A 129 0.76 -6.25 -0.94
C GLY A 129 -0.67 -6.70 -1.24
N ILE A 130 -1.00 -6.96 -2.50
CA ILE A 130 -2.35 -7.39 -2.91
C ILE A 130 -2.26 -8.68 -3.69
N ASN A 131 -3.01 -9.67 -3.26
CA ASN A 131 -3.20 -10.92 -4.00
C ASN A 131 -4.19 -10.67 -5.15
N THR A 132 -3.71 -10.29 -6.33
CA THR A 132 -4.59 -10.05 -7.48
C THR A 132 -4.88 -11.32 -8.26
N LEU A 133 -3.87 -12.12 -8.59
CA LEU A 133 -4.00 -13.33 -9.41
C LEU A 133 -3.90 -14.61 -8.62
N THR A 134 -3.02 -14.68 -7.63
CA THR A 134 -2.77 -15.91 -6.86
C THR A 134 -2.76 -15.65 -5.37
N ALA A 135 -3.36 -16.55 -4.60
CA ALA A 135 -3.26 -16.54 -3.14
C ALA A 135 -2.08 -17.44 -2.70
N PRO A 136 -1.22 -17.00 -1.77
CA PRO A 136 -0.23 -17.88 -1.20
C PRO A 136 -0.90 -18.92 -0.32
N HIS A 137 -0.42 -20.17 -0.39
CA HIS A 137 -0.76 -21.18 0.60
C HIS A 137 0.05 -20.92 1.87
N ASN A 138 -0.62 -20.82 3.00
CA ASN A 138 0.02 -20.58 4.29
C ASN A 138 -0.82 -21.23 5.41
N ASN A 139 -0.18 -22.07 6.23
CA ASN A 139 -0.87 -22.75 7.33
C ASN A 139 -1.26 -21.84 8.50
N LYS A 140 -0.68 -20.60 8.56
CA LYS A 140 -0.93 -19.65 9.65
C LYS A 140 -2.14 -18.74 9.43
N PHE A 141 -2.58 -18.57 8.17
CA PHE A 141 -3.76 -17.77 7.82
C PHE A 141 -4.33 -18.17 6.46
N ILE A 142 -5.64 -18.05 6.34
CA ILE A 142 -6.34 -18.31 5.09
C ILE A 142 -6.26 -17.08 4.21
N SER A 143 -5.85 -17.24 2.95
CA SER A 143 -5.75 -16.16 1.98
C SER A 143 -6.58 -16.43 0.72
N THR A 144 -6.93 -15.36 0.04
CA THR A 144 -7.61 -15.38 -1.26
C THR A 144 -6.97 -14.40 -2.23
N CYS A 145 -7.40 -14.41 -3.49
CA CYS A 145 -6.97 -13.46 -4.51
C CYS A 145 -8.17 -12.88 -5.25
N LEU A 146 -7.98 -11.69 -5.81
CA LEU A 146 -9.05 -10.93 -6.46
C LEU A 146 -9.66 -11.68 -7.65
N SER A 147 -8.84 -12.40 -8.43
CA SER A 147 -9.28 -13.19 -9.57
C SER A 147 -10.37 -14.24 -9.26
N LYS A 148 -10.42 -14.73 -8.02
CA LYS A 148 -11.46 -15.65 -7.56
C LYS A 148 -12.81 -14.97 -7.26
N HIS A 149 -12.83 -13.63 -7.19
CA HIS A 149 -14.00 -12.85 -6.76
C HIS A 149 -14.49 -11.85 -7.79
N THR A 150 -13.99 -11.93 -9.02
CA THR A 150 -14.40 -11.06 -10.12
C THR A 150 -14.34 -11.77 -11.47
N LYS A 151 -15.24 -11.41 -12.38
CA LYS A 151 -15.16 -11.76 -13.81
C LYS A 151 -14.39 -10.70 -14.62
N LYS A 152 -14.04 -9.57 -14.03
CA LYS A 152 -13.30 -8.50 -14.70
C LYS A 152 -11.86 -8.93 -14.95
N ASN A 153 -11.31 -8.56 -16.10
CA ASN A 153 -9.88 -8.70 -16.35
C ASN A 153 -9.10 -7.76 -15.43
N ILE A 154 -8.22 -8.33 -14.61
CA ILE A 154 -7.42 -7.58 -13.64
C ILE A 154 -6.12 -7.19 -14.32
N LYS A 155 -6.02 -5.92 -14.71
CA LYS A 155 -4.79 -5.34 -15.22
C LYS A 155 -4.07 -4.63 -14.08
N ASN A 156 -3.03 -5.25 -13.53
CA ASN A 156 -2.27 -4.69 -12.39
C ASN A 156 -1.79 -3.25 -12.64
N PHE A 157 -1.44 -2.91 -13.88
CA PHE A 157 -1.04 -1.55 -14.23
C PHE A 157 -2.17 -0.53 -14.01
N GLU A 158 -3.40 -0.85 -14.39
CA GLU A 158 -4.55 0.03 -14.16
C GLU A 158 -4.85 0.19 -12.67
N PHE A 159 -4.71 -0.92 -11.91
CA PHE A 159 -4.85 -0.87 -10.46
C PHE A 159 -3.80 0.07 -9.82
N ILE A 160 -2.54 -0.09 -10.18
CA ILE A 160 -1.43 0.76 -9.69
C ILE A 160 -1.65 2.23 -10.09
N ARG A 161 -2.15 2.51 -11.29
CA ARG A 161 -2.50 3.86 -11.72
C ARG A 161 -3.62 4.48 -10.87
N LYS A 162 -4.66 3.70 -10.53
CA LYS A 162 -5.72 4.17 -9.60
C LYS A 162 -5.13 4.49 -8.23
N VAL A 163 -4.26 3.62 -7.68
CA VAL A 163 -3.57 3.88 -6.42
C VAL A 163 -2.78 5.18 -6.50
N LYS A 164 -1.92 5.33 -7.51
CA LYS A 164 -1.12 6.54 -7.74
C LYS A 164 -2.00 7.80 -7.71
N ASN A 165 -3.06 7.83 -8.52
CA ASN A 165 -3.92 9.01 -8.66
C ASN A 165 -4.62 9.38 -7.34
N ILE A 166 -5.02 8.40 -6.52
CA ILE A 166 -5.66 8.68 -5.23
C ILE A 166 -4.62 9.17 -4.23
N TYR A 167 -3.41 8.61 -4.23
CA TYR A 167 -2.36 9.07 -3.31
C TYR A 167 -1.83 10.46 -3.68
N GLU A 168 -1.75 10.82 -4.96
CA GLU A 168 -1.43 12.19 -5.38
C GLU A 168 -2.46 13.20 -4.85
N LYS A 169 -3.75 12.84 -4.88
CA LYS A 169 -4.82 13.66 -4.29
C LYS A 169 -4.70 13.72 -2.77
N LEU A 170 -4.46 12.58 -2.11
CA LEU A 170 -4.27 12.53 -0.66
C LEU A 170 -3.10 13.42 -0.21
N ILE A 171 -1.96 13.34 -0.88
CA ILE A 171 -0.77 14.14 -0.55
C ILE A 171 -1.08 15.63 -0.74
N ASN A 172 -1.72 16.00 -1.86
CA ASN A 172 -2.14 17.37 -2.09
C ASN A 172 -3.14 17.87 -1.03
N ASP A 173 -4.08 17.02 -0.60
CA ASP A 173 -5.00 17.36 0.48
C ASP A 173 -4.28 17.53 1.83
N LEU A 174 -3.24 16.74 2.10
CA LEU A 174 -2.41 16.85 3.32
C LEU A 174 -1.58 18.15 3.33
N ASP A 175 -1.13 18.60 2.17
CA ASP A 175 -0.33 19.83 2.02
C ASP A 175 -1.19 21.12 2.16
N HIS A 176 -2.48 21.07 1.78
CA HIS A 176 -3.33 22.27 1.67
C HIS A 176 -4.50 22.31 2.67
N ASN A 177 -4.77 21.23 3.41
CA ASN A 177 -5.91 21.16 4.31
C ASN A 177 -5.51 20.68 5.71
N ASN A 178 -6.33 20.99 6.71
CA ASN A 178 -6.15 20.41 8.03
C ASN A 178 -6.45 18.90 8.02
N PHE A 179 -5.85 18.18 8.96
CA PHE A 179 -5.98 16.71 9.02
C PHE A 179 -7.40 16.22 9.29
N THR A 180 -8.23 17.04 9.95
CA THR A 180 -9.65 16.69 10.21
C THR A 180 -10.41 16.57 8.89
N TYR A 181 -10.20 17.48 7.96
CA TYR A 181 -10.76 17.42 6.60
C TYR A 181 -10.31 16.14 5.89
N VAL A 182 -8.99 15.89 5.87
CA VAL A 182 -8.42 14.70 5.21
C VAL A 182 -9.01 13.42 5.81
N LYS A 183 -9.09 13.33 7.14
CA LYS A 183 -9.68 12.19 7.83
C LYS A 183 -11.16 11.98 7.42
N LYS A 184 -11.97 13.04 7.40
CA LYS A 184 -13.38 12.97 6.99
C LYS A 184 -13.55 12.51 5.54
N LYS A 185 -12.63 12.89 4.66
CA LYS A 185 -12.69 12.57 3.21
C LYS A 185 -12.29 11.12 2.90
N TYR A 186 -11.36 10.54 3.68
CA TYR A 186 -10.74 9.25 3.37
C TYR A 186 -11.10 8.12 4.37
N ILE A 187 -11.74 8.39 5.48
CA ILE A 187 -12.27 7.42 6.45
C ILE A 187 -13.80 7.41 6.44
#